data_e80742d49f6f8850d62808d41802b5aa
#
_entry.id   e80742d49f6f8850d62808d41802b5aa
#
_cell.length_a   1.000
_cell.length_b   1.000
_cell.length_c   1.000
_cell.angle_alpha   90.00
_cell.angle_beta   90.00
_cell.angle_gamma   90.00
#
_symmetry.space_group_name_H-M   'P 1'
#
loop_
_entity.id
_entity.type
_entity.pdbx_description
1 polymer ?
#
loop_
_entity_poly.entity_id
_entity_poly.type
_entity_poly.pdbx_seq_one_letter_code
_entity_poly.pdbx_strand_id
1 'polypeptide(L)'
;MKIPRLLFVLGGFVGLTALAVALLSANRSTLINWQIERGVQEGVASQEISRTRFELIFCGTGTPQFFPDRSQPCLGVIAAGKFFLFDAGQNASRQLSATASPFTKLEAVFLTHLHSDHMSGVADVLHSSWLMGRQHDVSVVGPPGTQQLLDGIHQGYSNDIEERQRVLGVEYLETRVNLGQATEITIDNEDAVVVHDADGLVVEAFRVDHPDWPYAYGYRISYGGKTVVVSGDTKYTPAIARHAHGADMLIHEAVNLDMMEQIASALRQFGGPVDPDRLALISAVHTPTLEVARVAKEAEVKKLVLTHLIPPIPANFVAEQHYSDGMDDIYDGELVMARDGMRITLIE
;
A
#
# COMPACT_ATOMS: atom_id res chain seq x y z
N MET A 1 46.07 -21.59 41.82
CA MET A 1 45.08 -20.55 41.43
C MET A 1 44.67 -20.83 40.00
N LYS A 2 43.50 -21.44 39.79
CA LYS A 2 43.03 -21.81 38.47
C LYS A 2 42.34 -20.58 37.85
N ILE A 3 42.93 -20.00 36.79
CA ILE A 3 42.31 -18.94 35.99
C ILE A 3 41.07 -19.53 35.34
N PRO A 4 39.91 -18.95 35.52
CA PRO A 4 38.65 -19.56 35.00
C PRO A 4 38.66 -19.55 33.48
N ARG A 5 38.34 -20.71 32.89
CA ARG A 5 38.16 -20.92 31.43
C ARG A 5 37.27 -19.85 30.74
N LEU A 6 36.46 -19.14 31.51
CA LEU A 6 35.58 -18.06 31.07
C LEU A 6 36.34 -16.84 30.49
N LEU A 7 37.50 -16.50 31.05
CA LEU A 7 38.36 -15.40 30.57
C LEU A 7 39.00 -15.69 29.22
N PHE A 8 39.30 -16.95 28.93
CA PHE A 8 39.85 -17.37 27.63
C PHE A 8 38.79 -17.34 26.53
N VAL A 9 37.53 -17.69 26.84
CA VAL A 9 36.41 -17.65 25.88
C VAL A 9 36.03 -16.20 25.55
N LEU A 10 35.98 -15.31 26.54
CA LEU A 10 35.71 -13.88 26.34
C LEU A 10 36.84 -13.18 25.54
N GLY A 11 38.12 -13.50 25.84
CA GLY A 11 39.25 -12.97 25.10
C GLY A 11 39.29 -13.43 23.64
N GLY A 12 38.91 -14.70 23.38
CA GLY A 12 38.73 -15.23 22.01
C GLY A 12 37.62 -14.56 21.22
N PHE A 13 36.49 -14.27 21.86
CA PHE A 13 35.37 -13.58 21.23
C PHE A 13 35.70 -12.12 20.88
N VAL A 14 36.36 -11.39 21.79
CA VAL A 14 36.83 -10.01 21.55
C VAL A 14 37.88 -9.96 20.45
N GLY A 15 38.80 -10.94 20.42
CA GLY A 15 39.82 -11.05 19.37
C GLY A 15 39.21 -11.33 17.98
N LEU A 16 38.23 -12.23 17.90
CA LEU A 16 37.54 -12.55 16.65
C LEU A 16 36.72 -11.37 16.13
N THR A 17 36.01 -10.66 17.01
CA THR A 17 35.27 -9.46 16.62
C THR A 17 36.17 -8.32 16.16
N ALA A 18 37.31 -8.08 16.85
CA ALA A 18 38.28 -7.08 16.44
C ALA A 18 38.92 -7.42 15.07
N LEU A 19 39.26 -8.69 14.84
CA LEU A 19 39.76 -9.15 13.54
C LEU A 19 38.73 -9.01 12.43
N ALA A 20 37.45 -9.36 12.67
CA ALA A 20 36.38 -9.19 11.72
C ALA A 20 36.16 -7.71 11.37
N VAL A 21 36.17 -6.81 12.34
CA VAL A 21 36.06 -5.36 12.12
C VAL A 21 37.27 -4.84 11.34
N ALA A 22 38.49 -5.30 11.64
CA ALA A 22 39.69 -4.93 10.90
C ALA A 22 39.65 -5.40 9.44
N LEU A 23 39.20 -6.64 9.18
CA LEU A 23 39.03 -7.19 7.83
C LEU A 23 37.96 -6.44 7.05
N LEU A 24 36.81 -6.13 7.67
CA LEU A 24 35.73 -5.34 7.05
C LEU A 24 36.22 -3.92 6.73
N SER A 25 36.98 -3.30 7.67
CA SER A 25 37.54 -1.96 7.45
C SER A 25 38.60 -1.92 6.35
N ALA A 26 39.43 -2.95 6.25
CA ALA A 26 40.47 -3.07 5.22
C ALA A 26 39.86 -3.29 3.82
N ASN A 27 38.68 -3.95 3.74
CA ASN A 27 37.98 -4.26 2.49
C ASN A 27 36.76 -3.36 2.25
N ARG A 28 36.61 -2.26 3.00
CA ARG A 28 35.43 -1.40 2.94
C ARG A 28 35.05 -0.94 1.52
N SER A 29 36.07 -0.54 0.73
CA SER A 29 35.82 -0.07 -0.64
C SER A 29 35.24 -1.17 -1.53
N THR A 30 35.79 -2.38 -1.43
CA THR A 30 35.31 -3.55 -2.16
C THR A 30 33.88 -3.91 -1.76
N LEU A 31 33.59 -3.88 -0.46
CA LEU A 31 32.23 -4.16 0.05
C LEU A 31 31.23 -3.10 -0.41
N ILE A 32 31.59 -1.81 -0.33
CA ILE A 32 30.74 -0.73 -0.78
C ILE A 32 30.52 -0.81 -2.30
N ASN A 33 31.56 -1.03 -3.09
CA ASN A 33 31.44 -1.18 -4.54
C ASN A 33 30.52 -2.36 -4.90
N TRP A 34 30.69 -3.50 -4.25
CA TRP A 34 29.82 -4.66 -4.42
C TRP A 34 28.35 -4.35 -4.05
N GLN A 35 28.11 -3.62 -2.95
CA GLN A 35 26.77 -3.20 -2.57
C GLN A 35 26.15 -2.25 -3.60
N ILE A 36 26.94 -1.30 -4.14
CA ILE A 36 26.48 -0.37 -5.18
C ILE A 36 26.15 -1.14 -6.45
N GLU A 37 27.05 -1.99 -6.94
CA GLU A 37 26.82 -2.79 -8.14
C GLU A 37 25.59 -3.69 -8.00
N ARG A 38 25.44 -4.35 -6.85
CA ARG A 38 24.29 -5.18 -6.55
C ARG A 38 23.00 -4.36 -6.51
N GLY A 39 23.00 -3.20 -5.83
CA GLY A 39 21.83 -2.31 -5.78
C GLY A 39 21.41 -1.80 -7.16
N VAL A 40 22.40 -1.47 -8.03
CA VAL A 40 22.11 -1.08 -9.43
C VAL A 40 21.52 -2.26 -10.22
N GLN A 41 22.11 -3.47 -10.09
CA GLN A 41 21.59 -4.66 -10.79
C GLN A 41 20.17 -5.01 -10.35
N GLU A 42 19.90 -4.99 -9.04
CA GLU A 42 18.57 -5.23 -8.48
C GLU A 42 17.56 -4.16 -8.94
N GLY A 43 17.99 -2.88 -8.98
CA GLY A 43 17.19 -1.77 -9.49
C GLY A 43 16.83 -1.92 -10.97
N VAL A 44 17.79 -2.33 -11.80
CA VAL A 44 17.55 -2.60 -13.23
C VAL A 44 16.61 -3.80 -13.39
N ALA A 45 16.89 -4.90 -12.70
CA ALA A 45 16.06 -6.11 -12.78
C ALA A 45 14.61 -5.87 -12.33
N SER A 46 14.39 -4.99 -11.35
CA SER A 46 13.05 -4.64 -10.89
C SER A 46 12.19 -3.91 -11.95
N GLN A 47 12.83 -3.27 -12.93
CA GLN A 47 12.12 -2.61 -14.03
C GLN A 47 11.75 -3.59 -15.17
N GLU A 48 12.28 -4.81 -15.15
CA GLU A 48 11.90 -5.86 -16.08
C GLU A 48 10.71 -6.65 -15.52
N ILE A 49 9.54 -6.46 -16.12
CA ILE A 49 8.31 -7.12 -15.70
C ILE A 49 7.84 -8.05 -16.81
N SER A 50 7.62 -9.33 -16.46
CA SER A 50 6.95 -10.27 -17.37
C SER A 50 5.53 -9.79 -17.66
N ARG A 51 5.13 -9.86 -18.93
CA ARG A 51 3.75 -9.53 -19.32
C ARG A 51 2.71 -10.50 -18.77
N THR A 52 3.10 -11.70 -18.40
CA THR A 52 2.18 -12.69 -17.82
C THR A 52 1.99 -12.51 -16.32
N ARG A 53 2.90 -11.81 -15.64
CA ARG A 53 2.89 -11.67 -14.18
C ARG A 53 1.68 -10.90 -13.70
N PHE A 54 1.02 -11.45 -12.66
CA PHE A 54 0.01 -10.75 -11.87
C PHE A 54 0.40 -10.84 -10.41
N GLU A 55 0.81 -9.71 -9.83
CA GLU A 55 1.34 -9.64 -8.47
C GLU A 55 0.85 -8.38 -7.76
N LEU A 56 0.61 -8.52 -6.48
CA LEU A 56 0.22 -7.47 -5.55
C LEU A 56 1.38 -7.12 -4.62
N ILE A 57 1.55 -5.83 -4.33
CA ILE A 57 2.56 -5.29 -3.41
C ILE A 57 1.86 -4.38 -2.42
N PHE A 58 1.79 -4.78 -1.15
CA PHE A 58 1.19 -3.97 -0.10
C PHE A 58 2.20 -2.92 0.36
N CYS A 59 2.13 -1.72 -0.20
CA CYS A 59 3.04 -0.62 0.13
C CYS A 59 2.56 0.25 1.30
N GLY A 60 1.33 0.04 1.78
CA GLY A 60 0.82 0.66 2.99
C GLY A 60 -0.46 -0.01 3.45
N THR A 61 -0.51 -0.38 4.73
CA THR A 61 -1.59 -1.17 5.33
C THR A 61 -2.18 -0.53 6.58
N GLY A 62 -1.76 0.69 6.89
CA GLY A 62 -2.20 1.49 8.03
C GLY A 62 -3.32 2.46 7.69
N THR A 63 -3.53 3.42 8.58
CA THR A 63 -4.62 4.40 8.61
C THR A 63 -4.06 5.82 8.69
N PRO A 64 -4.88 6.89 8.77
CA PRO A 64 -4.38 8.25 8.99
C PRO A 64 -3.47 8.39 10.22
N GLN A 65 -3.66 7.55 11.23
CA GLN A 65 -2.87 7.57 12.44
C GLN A 65 -1.48 6.99 12.17
N PHE A 66 -0.47 7.74 12.60
CA PHE A 66 0.90 7.26 12.48
C PHE A 66 1.12 5.99 13.31
N PHE A 67 1.64 4.96 12.67
CA PHE A 67 2.06 3.72 13.30
C PHE A 67 3.42 3.27 12.71
N PRO A 68 4.41 2.89 13.54
CA PRO A 68 5.78 2.64 13.06
C PRO A 68 5.90 1.57 11.98
N ASP A 69 5.09 0.53 12.05
CA ASP A 69 5.18 -0.67 11.20
C ASP A 69 4.21 -0.64 10.01
N ARG A 70 3.42 0.44 9.86
CA ARG A 70 2.39 0.53 8.83
C ARG A 70 2.33 1.93 8.22
N SER A 71 2.60 2.01 6.95
CA SER A 71 2.37 3.21 6.13
C SER A 71 0.90 3.37 5.79
N GLN A 72 0.49 4.55 5.38
CA GLN A 72 -0.88 4.82 4.95
C GLN A 72 -1.25 4.02 3.68
N PRO A 73 -2.55 3.85 3.36
CA PRO A 73 -3.02 2.94 2.32
C PRO A 73 -2.28 3.06 0.98
N CYS A 74 -1.81 1.94 0.49
CA CYS A 74 -1.13 1.84 -0.80
C CYS A 74 -1.06 0.38 -1.24
N LEU A 75 -1.58 0.07 -2.43
CA LEU A 75 -1.49 -1.23 -3.06
C LEU A 75 -0.90 -1.10 -4.45
N GLY A 76 0.27 -1.69 -4.68
CA GLY A 76 0.86 -1.84 -6.00
C GLY A 76 0.34 -3.09 -6.70
N VAL A 77 0.12 -2.98 -8.00
CA VAL A 77 -0.31 -4.08 -8.87
C VAL A 77 0.61 -4.17 -10.08
N ILE A 78 1.24 -5.30 -10.27
CA ILE A 78 1.99 -5.63 -11.47
C ILE A 78 1.11 -6.51 -12.36
N ALA A 79 0.78 -6.02 -13.55
CA ALA A 79 0.02 -6.77 -14.56
C ALA A 79 0.37 -6.25 -15.98
N ALA A 80 0.27 -7.10 -16.98
CA ALA A 80 0.46 -6.75 -18.38
C ALA A 80 1.84 -6.10 -18.70
N GLY A 81 2.86 -6.37 -17.88
CA GLY A 81 4.19 -5.74 -18.02
C GLY A 81 4.26 -4.28 -17.57
N LYS A 82 3.25 -3.82 -16.80
CA LYS A 82 3.07 -2.46 -16.28
C LYS A 82 2.89 -2.48 -14.77
N PHE A 83 2.96 -1.31 -14.17
CA PHE A 83 2.77 -1.11 -12.73
C PHE A 83 1.63 -0.13 -12.49
N PHE A 84 0.76 -0.46 -11.55
CA PHE A 84 -0.42 0.31 -11.18
C PHE A 84 -0.45 0.50 -9.67
N LEU A 85 -1.05 1.60 -9.20
CA LEU A 85 -1.29 1.83 -7.77
C LEU A 85 -2.77 2.01 -7.49
N PHE A 86 -3.21 1.48 -6.36
CA PHE A 86 -4.52 1.74 -5.76
C PHE A 86 -4.26 2.43 -4.43
N ASP A 87 -4.64 3.69 -4.36
CA ASP A 87 -4.25 4.68 -3.37
C ASP A 87 -2.73 4.91 -3.27
N ALA A 88 -2.35 6.06 -2.77
CA ALA A 88 -0.98 6.45 -2.53
C ALA A 88 -0.93 7.36 -1.28
N GLY A 89 -1.02 6.76 -0.11
CA GLY A 89 -0.89 7.44 1.16
C GLY A 89 0.56 7.80 1.51
N GLN A 90 0.74 8.39 2.67
CA GLN A 90 2.07 8.80 3.14
C GLN A 90 3.03 7.60 3.22
N ASN A 91 4.27 7.81 2.82
CA ASN A 91 5.35 6.82 2.70
C ASN A 91 5.22 5.81 1.53
N ALA A 92 4.22 5.91 0.66
CA ALA A 92 4.05 5.01 -0.48
C ALA A 92 5.34 4.85 -1.30
N SER A 93 5.95 5.95 -1.77
CA SER A 93 7.21 5.90 -2.56
C SER A 93 8.35 5.24 -1.81
N ARG A 94 8.46 5.48 -0.50
CA ARG A 94 9.51 4.86 0.33
C ARG A 94 9.35 3.35 0.40
N GLN A 95 8.14 2.87 0.61
CA GLN A 95 7.84 1.44 0.68
C GLN A 95 8.00 0.76 -0.69
N LEU A 96 7.54 1.42 -1.75
CA LEU A 96 7.74 0.93 -3.11
C LEU A 96 9.22 0.85 -3.49
N SER A 97 10.05 1.81 -3.07
CA SER A 97 11.50 1.74 -3.19
C SER A 97 12.09 0.58 -2.40
N ALA A 98 11.67 0.39 -1.13
CA ALA A 98 12.17 -0.68 -0.28
C ALA A 98 11.82 -2.08 -0.82
N THR A 99 10.73 -2.20 -1.55
CA THR A 99 10.30 -3.44 -2.20
C THR A 99 10.81 -3.58 -3.65
N ALA A 100 11.70 -2.71 -4.10
CA ALA A 100 12.21 -2.68 -5.47
C ALA A 100 11.08 -2.69 -6.52
N SER A 101 10.05 -1.87 -6.30
CA SER A 101 8.92 -1.76 -7.22
C SER A 101 9.30 -1.04 -8.52
N PRO A 102 8.68 -1.39 -9.66
CA PRO A 102 9.07 -0.88 -10.96
C PRO A 102 8.51 0.52 -11.25
N PHE A 103 9.03 1.56 -10.60
CA PHE A 103 8.55 2.94 -10.71
C PHE A 103 8.47 3.47 -12.15
N THR A 104 9.43 3.11 -13.00
CA THR A 104 9.44 3.59 -14.40
C THR A 104 8.34 2.97 -15.25
N LYS A 105 7.65 1.96 -14.75
CA LYS A 105 6.52 1.28 -15.38
C LYS A 105 5.17 1.71 -14.82
N LEU A 106 5.15 2.75 -13.95
CA LEU A 106 3.90 3.27 -13.39
C LEU A 106 2.99 3.82 -14.49
N GLU A 107 1.88 3.16 -14.73
CA GLU A 107 0.90 3.49 -15.78
C GLU A 107 -0.27 4.32 -15.26
N ALA A 108 -0.80 3.92 -14.09
CA ALA A 108 -1.90 4.63 -13.48
C ALA A 108 -1.89 4.56 -11.94
N VAL A 109 -2.52 5.56 -11.33
CA VAL A 109 -2.90 5.60 -9.92
C VAL A 109 -4.42 5.66 -9.84
N PHE A 110 -5.05 4.72 -9.14
CA PHE A 110 -6.49 4.68 -8.91
C PHE A 110 -6.75 5.10 -7.47
N LEU A 111 -7.49 6.19 -7.26
CA LEU A 111 -7.84 6.69 -5.93
C LEU A 111 -9.23 6.19 -5.55
N THR A 112 -9.34 5.54 -4.40
CA THR A 112 -10.62 5.08 -3.86
C THR A 112 -11.48 6.27 -3.44
N HIS A 113 -10.89 7.24 -2.75
CA HIS A 113 -11.48 8.50 -2.34
C HIS A 113 -10.38 9.52 -1.98
N LEU A 114 -10.75 10.75 -1.62
CA LEU A 114 -9.79 11.84 -1.41
C LEU A 114 -9.53 12.18 0.07
N HIS A 115 -9.65 11.20 0.99
CA HIS A 115 -9.08 11.39 2.32
C HIS A 115 -7.55 11.48 2.23
N SER A 116 -6.95 12.26 3.12
CA SER A 116 -5.52 12.58 3.05
C SER A 116 -4.61 11.36 3.11
N ASP A 117 -4.99 10.34 3.84
CA ASP A 117 -4.21 9.10 3.96
C ASP A 117 -4.24 8.21 2.70
N HIS A 118 -5.18 8.43 1.78
CA HIS A 118 -5.24 7.74 0.50
C HIS A 118 -4.54 8.49 -0.65
N MET A 119 -4.31 9.81 -0.50
CA MET A 119 -3.78 10.64 -1.58
C MET A 119 -2.50 11.43 -1.25
N SER A 120 -2.10 11.54 0.02
CA SER A 120 -0.99 12.41 0.44
C SER A 120 0.36 12.07 -0.17
N GLY A 121 0.57 10.84 -0.61
CA GLY A 121 1.78 10.38 -1.27
C GLY A 121 1.76 10.46 -2.80
N VAL A 122 0.64 10.89 -3.43
CA VAL A 122 0.53 10.96 -4.90
C VAL A 122 1.63 11.84 -5.50
N ALA A 123 1.88 13.01 -4.91
CA ALA A 123 2.93 13.90 -5.37
C ALA A 123 4.31 13.23 -5.36
N ASP A 124 4.64 12.55 -4.26
CA ASP A 124 5.92 11.87 -4.11
C ASP A 124 6.07 10.70 -5.08
N VAL A 125 5.01 9.92 -5.31
CA VAL A 125 4.99 8.81 -6.28
C VAL A 125 5.21 9.33 -7.70
N LEU A 126 4.49 10.37 -8.12
CA LEU A 126 4.64 10.96 -9.45
C LEU A 126 6.04 11.53 -9.67
N HIS A 127 6.58 12.29 -8.69
CA HIS A 127 7.92 12.84 -8.73
C HIS A 127 9.00 11.78 -8.73
N SER A 128 8.92 10.80 -7.82
CA SER A 128 9.91 9.74 -7.70
C SER A 128 10.01 8.92 -8.98
N SER A 129 8.87 8.53 -9.55
CA SER A 129 8.86 7.76 -10.81
C SER A 129 9.43 8.58 -11.98
N TRP A 130 9.14 9.88 -12.05
CA TRP A 130 9.68 10.80 -13.05
C TRP A 130 11.21 10.97 -12.91
N LEU A 131 11.69 11.22 -11.68
CA LEU A 131 13.13 11.34 -11.41
C LEU A 131 13.91 10.04 -11.69
N MET A 132 13.28 8.89 -11.53
CA MET A 132 13.85 7.59 -11.88
C MET A 132 13.81 7.27 -13.38
N GLY A 133 13.31 8.18 -14.21
CA GLY A 133 13.38 8.08 -15.67
C GLY A 133 12.11 7.52 -16.33
N ARG A 134 10.94 7.64 -15.72
CA ARG A 134 9.68 7.36 -16.41
C ARG A 134 9.49 8.33 -17.57
N GLN A 135 9.19 7.80 -18.75
CA GLN A 135 9.12 8.54 -20.03
C GLN A 135 7.70 8.59 -20.63
N HIS A 136 6.66 8.22 -19.85
CA HIS A 136 5.26 8.24 -20.30
C HIS A 136 4.36 8.89 -19.25
N ASP A 137 3.19 9.33 -19.68
CA ASP A 137 2.18 9.92 -18.81
C ASP A 137 1.65 8.88 -17.82
N VAL A 138 1.17 9.34 -16.66
CA VAL A 138 0.45 8.53 -15.67
C VAL A 138 -0.98 9.00 -15.63
N SER A 139 -1.93 8.09 -15.77
CA SER A 139 -3.34 8.39 -15.50
C SER A 139 -3.59 8.39 -13.98
N VAL A 140 -4.20 9.44 -13.44
CA VAL A 140 -4.68 9.47 -12.06
C VAL A 140 -6.21 9.44 -12.11
N VAL A 141 -6.75 8.26 -11.87
CA VAL A 141 -8.20 8.00 -11.92
C VAL A 141 -8.76 8.11 -10.52
N GLY A 142 -9.81 8.87 -10.33
CA GLY A 142 -10.42 9.02 -9.00
C GLY A 142 -11.73 9.80 -9.02
N PRO A 143 -12.29 10.10 -7.85
CA PRO A 143 -13.52 10.86 -7.73
C PRO A 143 -13.34 12.33 -8.13
N PRO A 144 -14.44 13.09 -8.27
CA PRO A 144 -14.42 14.54 -8.42
C PRO A 144 -13.54 15.21 -7.37
N GLY A 145 -12.63 16.09 -7.80
CA GLY A 145 -11.57 16.70 -6.98
C GLY A 145 -10.17 16.18 -7.30
N THR A 146 -10.05 15.09 -8.06
CA THR A 146 -8.75 14.52 -8.49
C THR A 146 -7.98 15.51 -9.38
N GLN A 147 -8.66 16.24 -10.28
CA GLN A 147 -8.01 17.29 -11.08
C GLN A 147 -7.49 18.43 -10.19
N GLN A 148 -8.30 18.86 -9.20
CA GLN A 148 -7.87 19.90 -8.25
C GLN A 148 -6.66 19.46 -7.43
N LEU A 149 -6.57 18.19 -7.04
CA LEU A 149 -5.40 17.62 -6.38
C LEU A 149 -4.15 17.75 -7.25
N LEU A 150 -4.23 17.34 -8.53
CA LEU A 150 -3.09 17.42 -9.45
C LEU A 150 -2.68 18.87 -9.75
N ASP A 151 -3.62 19.79 -9.93
CA ASP A 151 -3.35 21.21 -10.12
C ASP A 151 -2.60 21.79 -8.91
N GLY A 152 -3.02 21.42 -7.69
CA GLY A 152 -2.35 21.82 -6.45
C GLY A 152 -0.92 21.27 -6.33
N ILE A 153 -0.72 20.00 -6.68
CA ILE A 153 0.61 19.37 -6.74
C ILE A 153 1.49 20.11 -7.75
N HIS A 154 0.99 20.38 -8.95
CA HIS A 154 1.68 21.14 -9.98
C HIS A 154 2.17 22.48 -9.52
N GLN A 155 1.24 23.27 -8.97
CA GLN A 155 1.54 24.61 -8.51
C GLN A 155 2.57 24.58 -7.37
N GLY A 156 2.43 23.63 -6.43
CA GLY A 156 3.31 23.52 -5.28
C GLY A 156 4.74 23.09 -5.62
N TYR A 157 4.90 22.28 -6.68
CA TYR A 157 6.21 21.73 -7.07
C TYR A 157 6.84 22.42 -8.28
N SER A 158 6.24 23.46 -8.82
CA SER A 158 6.72 24.14 -10.04
C SER A 158 8.19 24.54 -9.98
N ASN A 159 8.62 25.16 -8.88
CA ASN A 159 10.01 25.58 -8.69
C ASN A 159 11.00 24.40 -8.64
N ASP A 160 10.62 23.29 -7.99
CA ASP A 160 11.46 22.08 -7.94
C ASP A 160 11.59 21.45 -9.33
N ILE A 161 10.50 21.39 -10.09
CA ILE A 161 10.48 20.88 -11.45
C ILE A 161 11.41 21.66 -12.36
N GLU A 162 11.28 23.01 -12.36
CA GLU A 162 12.12 23.90 -13.17
C GLU A 162 13.60 23.76 -12.82
N GLU A 163 13.93 23.70 -11.53
CA GLU A 163 15.32 23.59 -11.09
C GLU A 163 15.94 22.23 -11.47
N ARG A 164 15.18 21.13 -11.31
CA ARG A 164 15.66 19.79 -11.70
C ARG A 164 15.86 19.68 -13.20
N GLN A 165 14.96 20.24 -13.99
CA GLN A 165 15.10 20.28 -15.44
C GLN A 165 16.30 21.12 -15.90
N ARG A 166 16.57 22.23 -15.20
CA ARG A 166 17.76 23.05 -15.46
C ARG A 166 19.06 22.29 -15.20
N VAL A 167 19.09 21.42 -14.18
CA VAL A 167 20.29 20.63 -13.79
C VAL A 167 20.44 19.36 -14.60
N LEU A 168 19.36 18.60 -14.80
CA LEU A 168 19.39 17.27 -15.40
C LEU A 168 19.02 17.25 -16.89
N GLY A 169 18.46 18.34 -17.40
CA GLY A 169 18.04 18.48 -18.79
C GLY A 169 16.57 18.14 -19.02
N VAL A 170 15.90 18.96 -19.82
CA VAL A 170 14.48 18.78 -20.18
C VAL A 170 14.22 17.53 -21.04
N GLU A 171 15.24 17.06 -21.76
CA GLU A 171 15.12 15.82 -22.55
C GLU A 171 15.02 14.58 -21.65
N TYR A 172 15.70 14.61 -20.50
CA TYR A 172 15.63 13.52 -19.50
C TYR A 172 14.42 13.65 -18.60
N LEU A 173 14.08 14.88 -18.20
CA LEU A 173 12.96 15.20 -17.31
C LEU A 173 11.89 16.02 -18.06
N GLU A 174 11.11 15.37 -18.91
CA GLU A 174 10.02 16.06 -19.62
C GLU A 174 8.91 16.48 -18.68
N THR A 175 8.53 17.76 -18.69
CA THR A 175 7.51 18.33 -17.75
C THR A 175 6.17 17.64 -17.89
N ARG A 176 5.73 17.39 -19.10
CA ARG A 176 4.46 16.75 -19.42
C ARG A 176 4.28 15.43 -18.70
N VAL A 177 5.35 14.63 -18.64
CA VAL A 177 5.36 13.30 -18.03
C VAL A 177 5.23 13.34 -16.50
N ASN A 178 5.75 14.39 -15.85
CA ASN A 178 5.70 14.49 -14.37
C ASN A 178 4.28 14.63 -13.83
N LEU A 179 3.44 15.34 -14.52
CA LEU A 179 2.24 15.93 -13.95
C LEU A 179 1.11 14.93 -13.69
N GLY A 180 1.12 13.79 -14.33
CA GLY A 180 -0.04 12.92 -14.39
C GLY A 180 -1.22 13.58 -15.14
N GLN A 181 -2.21 12.79 -15.46
CA GLN A 181 -3.44 13.24 -16.12
C GLN A 181 -4.63 12.75 -15.31
N ALA A 182 -5.46 13.67 -14.80
CA ALA A 182 -6.66 13.31 -14.05
C ALA A 182 -7.73 12.72 -14.96
N THR A 183 -8.35 11.65 -14.48
CA THR A 183 -9.60 11.12 -15.04
C THR A 183 -10.59 11.02 -13.89
N GLU A 184 -11.48 12.00 -13.80
CA GLU A 184 -12.52 12.00 -12.77
C GLU A 184 -13.67 11.09 -13.17
N ILE A 185 -14.09 10.23 -12.25
CA ILE A 185 -15.21 9.32 -12.43
C ILE A 185 -16.33 9.66 -11.45
N THR A 186 -17.57 9.54 -11.92
CA THR A 186 -18.78 9.67 -11.11
C THR A 186 -19.64 8.45 -11.34
N ILE A 187 -19.96 7.72 -10.27
CA ILE A 187 -20.80 6.53 -10.32
C ILE A 187 -22.03 6.80 -9.45
N ASP A 188 -23.18 6.97 -10.07
CA ASP A 188 -24.43 7.33 -9.41
C ASP A 188 -25.35 6.13 -9.14
N ASN A 189 -25.03 4.97 -9.70
CA ASN A 189 -25.80 3.73 -9.57
C ASN A 189 -24.96 2.62 -8.91
N GLU A 190 -25.52 1.40 -8.85
CA GLU A 190 -24.87 0.23 -8.26
C GLU A 190 -23.99 -0.57 -9.24
N ASP A 191 -23.95 -0.16 -10.53
CA ASP A 191 -23.17 -0.85 -11.55
C ASP A 191 -21.70 -0.46 -11.46
N ALA A 192 -20.81 -1.38 -11.83
CA ALA A 192 -19.42 -1.07 -12.01
C ALA A 192 -19.18 -0.35 -13.34
N VAL A 193 -18.19 0.55 -13.35
CA VAL A 193 -17.75 1.27 -14.55
C VAL A 193 -16.31 0.85 -14.88
N VAL A 194 -16.06 0.46 -16.13
CA VAL A 194 -14.70 0.17 -16.60
C VAL A 194 -13.92 1.48 -16.66
N VAL A 195 -12.82 1.53 -15.92
CA VAL A 195 -11.93 2.69 -15.81
C VAL A 195 -10.56 2.45 -16.43
N HIS A 196 -10.24 1.19 -16.74
CA HIS A 196 -9.07 0.79 -17.52
C HIS A 196 -9.37 -0.53 -18.24
N ASP A 197 -9.06 -0.59 -19.54
CA ASP A 197 -9.17 -1.82 -20.34
C ASP A 197 -8.07 -1.79 -21.40
N ALA A 198 -6.95 -2.41 -21.08
CA ALA A 198 -5.81 -2.49 -22.00
C ALA A 198 -4.93 -3.72 -21.68
N ASP A 199 -4.34 -4.29 -22.73
CA ASP A 199 -3.39 -5.41 -22.64
C ASP A 199 -3.95 -6.62 -21.86
N GLY A 200 -5.28 -6.80 -21.81
CA GLY A 200 -5.97 -7.86 -21.08
C GLY A 200 -6.15 -7.60 -19.58
N LEU A 201 -5.70 -6.45 -19.07
CA LEU A 201 -6.04 -5.96 -17.73
C LEU A 201 -7.32 -5.13 -17.81
N VAL A 202 -8.32 -5.50 -17.02
CA VAL A 202 -9.53 -4.73 -16.85
C VAL A 202 -9.63 -4.27 -15.39
N VAL A 203 -9.85 -2.97 -15.19
CA VAL A 203 -10.14 -2.37 -13.89
C VAL A 203 -11.51 -1.73 -13.96
N GLU A 204 -12.37 -2.15 -13.04
CA GLU A 204 -13.71 -1.62 -12.86
C GLU A 204 -13.80 -0.92 -11.50
N ALA A 205 -14.35 0.28 -11.46
CA ALA A 205 -14.68 0.98 -10.24
C ALA A 205 -16.16 0.78 -9.92
N PHE A 206 -16.50 0.63 -8.65
CA PHE A 206 -17.88 0.55 -8.18
C PHE A 206 -18.04 1.36 -6.89
N ARG A 207 -19.25 1.87 -6.66
CA ARG A 207 -19.52 2.69 -5.48
C ARG A 207 -19.55 1.86 -4.21
N VAL A 208 -18.94 2.40 -3.14
CA VAL A 208 -19.02 1.87 -1.77
C VAL A 208 -19.65 2.90 -0.83
N ASP A 209 -19.95 2.53 0.40
CA ASP A 209 -20.64 3.39 1.36
C ASP A 209 -19.67 3.92 2.41
N HIS A 210 -19.04 5.06 2.11
CA HIS A 210 -18.23 5.80 3.07
C HIS A 210 -18.98 7.08 3.47
N PRO A 211 -19.61 7.11 4.66
CA PRO A 211 -20.46 8.22 5.07
C PRO A 211 -19.73 9.57 5.01
N ASP A 212 -20.50 10.61 4.65
CA ASP A 212 -20.01 11.97 4.44
C ASP A 212 -19.05 12.16 3.26
N TRP A 213 -18.72 11.08 2.53
CA TRP A 213 -17.92 11.12 1.31
C TRP A 213 -18.73 10.60 0.12
N PRO A 214 -19.32 11.47 -0.70
CA PRO A 214 -20.31 11.06 -1.73
C PRO A 214 -19.72 10.19 -2.84
N TYR A 215 -18.41 10.23 -3.03
CA TYR A 215 -17.69 9.52 -4.09
C TYR A 215 -16.56 8.69 -3.49
N ALA A 216 -16.90 7.51 -2.96
CA ALA A 216 -15.94 6.50 -2.53
C ALA A 216 -16.12 5.22 -3.37
N TYR A 217 -15.00 4.63 -3.79
CA TYR A 217 -14.99 3.53 -4.74
C TYR A 217 -14.21 2.33 -4.21
N GLY A 218 -14.75 1.13 -4.48
CA GLY A 218 -14.00 -0.09 -4.55
C GLY A 218 -13.55 -0.36 -5.99
N TYR A 219 -12.57 -1.22 -6.16
CA TYR A 219 -12.05 -1.60 -7.47
C TYR A 219 -12.05 -3.11 -7.66
N ARG A 220 -12.48 -3.57 -8.86
CA ARG A 220 -12.36 -4.94 -9.32
C ARG A 220 -11.28 -5.01 -10.40
N ILE A 221 -10.27 -5.83 -10.22
CA ILE A 221 -9.08 -5.94 -11.04
C ILE A 221 -9.04 -7.35 -11.63
N SER A 222 -9.14 -7.47 -12.94
CA SER A 222 -9.17 -8.76 -13.64
C SER A 222 -8.01 -8.86 -14.63
N TYR A 223 -7.19 -9.91 -14.49
CA TYR A 223 -6.07 -10.18 -15.39
C TYR A 223 -5.76 -11.68 -15.45
N GLY A 224 -5.55 -12.22 -16.67
CA GLY A 224 -5.15 -13.61 -16.87
C GLY A 224 -6.09 -14.66 -16.25
N GLY A 225 -7.39 -14.36 -16.18
CA GLY A 225 -8.41 -15.24 -15.58
C GLY A 225 -8.44 -15.20 -14.04
N LYS A 226 -7.69 -14.28 -13.41
CA LYS A 226 -7.71 -14.02 -11.97
C LYS A 226 -8.41 -12.71 -11.69
N THR A 227 -9.07 -12.63 -10.54
CA THR A 227 -9.80 -11.45 -10.10
C THR A 227 -9.46 -11.11 -8.66
N VAL A 228 -9.13 -9.83 -8.43
CA VAL A 228 -8.91 -9.24 -7.12
C VAL A 228 -9.87 -8.08 -6.93
N VAL A 229 -10.46 -7.96 -5.74
CA VAL A 229 -11.31 -6.82 -5.39
C VAL A 229 -10.70 -6.08 -4.21
N VAL A 230 -10.68 -4.74 -4.29
CA VAL A 230 -10.23 -3.82 -3.26
C VAL A 230 -11.43 -3.02 -2.77
N SER A 231 -11.69 -3.01 -1.46
CA SER A 231 -12.87 -2.35 -0.91
C SER A 231 -12.79 -0.82 -0.95
N GLY A 232 -11.59 -0.24 -0.81
CA GLY A 232 -11.46 1.13 -0.30
C GLY A 232 -12.02 1.22 1.12
N ASP A 233 -12.21 2.44 1.65
CA ASP A 233 -12.85 2.65 2.94
C ASP A 233 -14.37 2.59 2.78
N THR A 234 -15.03 1.80 3.63
CA THR A 234 -16.47 1.59 3.55
C THR A 234 -17.04 1.01 4.84
N LYS A 235 -18.21 1.42 5.24
CA LYS A 235 -19.01 0.57 6.12
C LYS A 235 -19.58 -0.61 5.32
N TYR A 236 -20.18 -1.58 6.04
CA TYR A 236 -20.81 -2.70 5.37
C TYR A 236 -21.74 -2.24 4.22
N THR A 237 -21.52 -2.79 3.04
CA THR A 237 -22.37 -2.58 1.86
C THR A 237 -22.48 -3.87 1.04
N PRO A 238 -23.70 -4.22 0.55
CA PRO A 238 -23.86 -5.37 -0.34
C PRO A 238 -23.09 -5.26 -1.66
N ALA A 239 -22.65 -4.05 -2.02
CA ALA A 239 -21.85 -3.82 -3.23
C ALA A 239 -20.56 -4.64 -3.22
N ILE A 240 -19.87 -4.72 -2.07
CA ILE A 240 -18.63 -5.51 -1.97
C ILE A 240 -18.91 -6.98 -2.27
N ALA A 241 -19.90 -7.60 -1.62
CA ALA A 241 -20.22 -9.02 -1.85
C ALA A 241 -20.60 -9.28 -3.32
N ARG A 242 -21.36 -8.37 -3.94
CA ARG A 242 -21.77 -8.47 -5.34
C ARG A 242 -20.58 -8.41 -6.30
N HIS A 243 -19.72 -7.39 -6.16
CA HIS A 243 -18.59 -7.19 -7.07
C HIS A 243 -17.41 -8.12 -6.79
N ALA A 244 -17.31 -8.67 -5.59
CA ALA A 244 -16.30 -9.66 -5.21
C ALA A 244 -16.76 -11.12 -5.44
N HIS A 245 -18.01 -11.36 -5.89
CA HIS A 245 -18.52 -12.73 -6.01
C HIS A 245 -17.62 -13.61 -6.88
N GLY A 246 -17.15 -14.73 -6.29
CA GLY A 246 -16.26 -15.70 -6.92
C GLY A 246 -14.83 -15.19 -7.20
N ALA A 247 -14.42 -14.04 -6.67
CA ALA A 247 -13.08 -13.51 -6.86
C ALA A 247 -12.00 -14.40 -6.21
N ASP A 248 -10.80 -14.39 -6.79
CA ASP A 248 -9.66 -15.10 -6.21
C ASP A 248 -9.22 -14.45 -4.89
N MET A 249 -9.43 -13.13 -4.74
CA MET A 249 -9.04 -12.39 -3.53
C MET A 249 -9.93 -11.18 -3.31
N LEU A 250 -10.31 -10.98 -2.04
CA LEU A 250 -10.88 -9.72 -1.54
C LEU A 250 -9.87 -9.08 -0.60
N ILE A 251 -9.46 -7.85 -0.90
CA ILE A 251 -8.65 -6.99 -0.04
C ILE A 251 -9.61 -5.97 0.58
N HIS A 252 -9.77 -6.04 1.91
CA HIS A 252 -10.78 -5.25 2.61
C HIS A 252 -10.20 -4.50 3.80
N GLU A 253 -10.63 -3.26 3.99
CA GLU A 253 -10.40 -2.53 5.23
C GLU A 253 -11.13 -3.19 6.41
N ALA A 254 -10.72 -2.93 7.64
CA ALA A 254 -11.43 -3.47 8.79
C ALA A 254 -11.27 -2.63 10.04
N VAL A 255 -12.33 -2.55 10.86
CA VAL A 255 -12.29 -2.02 12.21
C VAL A 255 -12.56 -3.12 13.24
N ASN A 256 -11.66 -3.27 14.22
CA ASN A 256 -11.92 -4.12 15.39
C ASN A 256 -12.58 -3.31 16.49
N LEU A 257 -13.90 -3.52 16.68
CA LEU A 257 -14.71 -2.75 17.61
C LEU A 257 -14.28 -2.94 19.06
N ASP A 258 -13.90 -4.16 19.47
CA ASP A 258 -13.50 -4.47 20.84
C ASP A 258 -12.21 -3.75 21.20
N MET A 259 -11.23 -3.71 20.29
CA MET A 259 -9.99 -2.96 20.48
C MET A 259 -10.25 -1.45 20.53
N MET A 260 -11.16 -0.92 19.71
CA MET A 260 -11.56 0.48 19.73
C MET A 260 -12.18 0.86 21.09
N GLU A 261 -13.06 0.02 21.66
CA GLU A 261 -13.64 0.26 22.97
C GLU A 261 -12.60 0.13 24.11
N GLN A 262 -11.65 -0.81 23.99
CA GLN A 262 -10.52 -0.91 24.93
C GLN A 262 -9.70 0.37 24.95
N ILE A 263 -9.40 0.95 23.78
CA ILE A 263 -8.68 2.22 23.65
C ILE A 263 -9.51 3.36 24.24
N ALA A 264 -10.81 3.44 23.91
CA ALA A 264 -11.70 4.45 24.46
C ALA A 264 -11.76 4.39 25.98
N SER A 265 -11.87 3.19 26.56
CA SER A 265 -11.88 2.95 28.00
C SER A 265 -10.56 3.38 28.65
N ALA A 266 -9.42 3.06 28.05
CA ALA A 266 -8.11 3.49 28.53
C ALA A 266 -7.96 5.03 28.48
N LEU A 267 -8.43 5.68 27.42
CA LEU A 267 -8.41 7.14 27.30
C LEU A 267 -9.31 7.81 28.35
N ARG A 268 -10.48 7.25 28.66
CA ARG A 268 -11.34 7.74 29.75
C ARG A 268 -10.66 7.60 31.13
N GLN A 269 -9.90 6.53 31.34
CA GLN A 269 -9.23 6.27 32.61
C GLN A 269 -7.95 7.09 32.81
N PHE A 270 -7.11 7.19 31.80
CA PHE A 270 -5.76 7.74 31.91
C PHE A 270 -5.64 9.14 31.25
N GLY A 271 -6.62 9.54 30.48
CA GLY A 271 -6.55 10.75 29.65
C GLY A 271 -5.73 10.56 28.38
N GLY A 272 -5.82 11.50 27.45
CA GLY A 272 -5.07 11.48 26.22
C GLY A 272 -5.48 12.65 25.30
N PRO A 273 -4.78 12.85 24.17
CA PRO A 273 -5.07 13.95 23.26
C PRO A 273 -6.32 13.70 22.38
N VAL A 274 -6.80 12.46 22.33
CA VAL A 274 -7.97 12.07 21.53
C VAL A 274 -9.18 11.95 22.45
N ASP A 275 -10.28 12.54 22.05
CA ASP A 275 -11.57 12.39 22.72
C ASP A 275 -12.08 10.94 22.51
N PRO A 276 -12.25 10.14 23.58
CA PRO A 276 -12.68 8.75 23.47
C PRO A 276 -14.04 8.58 22.77
N ASP A 277 -14.93 9.57 22.86
CA ASP A 277 -16.25 9.47 22.23
C ASP A 277 -16.17 9.63 20.69
N ARG A 278 -15.09 10.22 20.17
CA ARG A 278 -14.84 10.30 18.73
C ARG A 278 -14.42 8.96 18.10
N LEU A 279 -13.89 8.03 18.89
CA LEU A 279 -13.53 6.70 18.39
C LEU A 279 -14.75 5.92 17.88
N ALA A 280 -15.92 6.14 18.50
CA ALA A 280 -17.17 5.55 18.03
C ALA A 280 -17.59 6.09 16.65
N LEU A 281 -17.30 7.37 16.34
CA LEU A 281 -17.58 7.96 15.03
C LEU A 281 -16.69 7.34 13.95
N ILE A 282 -15.40 7.12 14.25
CA ILE A 282 -14.48 6.41 13.34
C ILE A 282 -15.00 4.99 13.08
N SER A 283 -15.38 4.27 14.13
CA SER A 283 -15.89 2.90 14.01
C SER A 283 -17.18 2.82 13.18
N ALA A 284 -18.00 3.88 13.17
CA ALA A 284 -19.28 3.90 12.48
C ALA A 284 -19.17 4.06 10.94
N VAL A 285 -18.01 4.45 10.43
CA VAL A 285 -17.79 4.69 9.00
C VAL A 285 -16.93 3.61 8.34
N HIS A 286 -16.54 2.57 9.10
CA HIS A 286 -15.75 1.43 8.65
C HIS A 286 -16.46 0.10 8.90
N THR A 287 -16.00 -0.99 8.26
CA THR A 287 -16.61 -2.31 8.39
C THR A 287 -16.00 -3.10 9.56
N PRO A 288 -16.82 -3.55 10.54
CA PRO A 288 -16.34 -4.41 11.61
C PRO A 288 -15.73 -5.72 11.10
N THR A 289 -14.67 -6.23 11.76
CA THR A 289 -13.95 -7.46 11.36
C THR A 289 -14.89 -8.64 11.10
N LEU A 290 -15.86 -8.90 11.97
CA LEU A 290 -16.80 -10.02 11.80
C LEU A 290 -17.76 -9.81 10.61
N GLU A 291 -18.12 -8.56 10.28
CA GLU A 291 -18.90 -8.25 9.08
C GLU A 291 -18.05 -8.44 7.81
N VAL A 292 -16.75 -8.08 7.84
CA VAL A 292 -15.83 -8.38 6.72
C VAL A 292 -15.77 -9.88 6.45
N ALA A 293 -15.70 -10.71 7.50
CA ALA A 293 -15.76 -12.16 7.36
C ALA A 293 -17.07 -12.64 6.72
N ARG A 294 -18.22 -12.04 7.09
CA ARG A 294 -19.53 -12.36 6.46
C ARG A 294 -19.56 -11.96 5.00
N VAL A 295 -19.06 -10.76 4.66
CA VAL A 295 -18.95 -10.30 3.26
C VAL A 295 -18.08 -11.26 2.45
N ALA A 296 -16.93 -11.69 2.97
CA ALA A 296 -16.04 -12.63 2.28
C ALA A 296 -16.70 -13.99 2.03
N LYS A 297 -17.46 -14.48 3.00
CA LYS A 297 -18.24 -15.73 2.87
C LYS A 297 -19.37 -15.58 1.85
N GLU A 298 -20.14 -14.50 1.92
CA GLU A 298 -21.25 -14.21 0.98
C GLU A 298 -20.75 -14.06 -0.46
N ALA A 299 -19.59 -13.42 -0.62
CA ALA A 299 -18.95 -13.24 -1.92
C ALA A 299 -18.27 -14.53 -2.43
N GLU A 300 -18.19 -15.59 -1.65
CA GLU A 300 -17.51 -16.85 -2.03
C GLU A 300 -16.06 -16.63 -2.49
N VAL A 301 -15.37 -15.66 -1.89
CA VAL A 301 -13.96 -15.39 -2.25
C VAL A 301 -13.05 -16.49 -1.73
N LYS A 302 -11.96 -16.78 -2.45
CA LYS A 302 -11.01 -17.83 -2.05
C LYS A 302 -10.05 -17.36 -0.96
N LYS A 303 -9.72 -16.08 -0.95
CA LYS A 303 -8.80 -15.46 0.00
C LYS A 303 -9.32 -14.07 0.42
N LEU A 304 -9.32 -13.83 1.73
CA LEU A 304 -9.57 -12.53 2.33
C LEU A 304 -8.25 -11.96 2.86
N VAL A 305 -7.92 -10.74 2.45
CA VAL A 305 -6.75 -10.00 2.94
C VAL A 305 -7.22 -8.74 3.64
N LEU A 306 -6.90 -8.59 4.92
CA LEU A 306 -7.22 -7.38 5.68
C LEU A 306 -6.12 -6.35 5.52
N THR A 307 -6.51 -5.12 5.24
CA THR A 307 -5.66 -3.93 5.14
C THR A 307 -6.32 -2.76 5.86
N HIS A 308 -5.71 -1.57 5.89
CA HIS A 308 -6.29 -0.40 6.54
C HIS A 308 -6.85 -0.73 7.93
N LEU A 309 -5.98 -1.29 8.79
CA LEU A 309 -6.41 -1.88 10.06
C LEU A 309 -6.70 -0.82 11.13
N ILE A 310 -7.92 -0.80 11.65
CA ILE A 310 -8.40 0.14 12.68
C ILE A 310 -8.75 -0.63 13.96
N PRO A 311 -8.09 -0.33 15.10
CA PRO A 311 -6.90 0.50 15.21
C PRO A 311 -5.68 -0.15 14.54
N PRO A 312 -4.65 0.61 14.17
CA PRO A 312 -3.42 0.01 13.67
C PRO A 312 -2.77 -0.86 14.75
N ILE A 313 -2.28 -2.03 14.35
CA ILE A 313 -1.65 -3.02 15.24
C ILE A 313 -0.22 -3.35 14.79
N PRO A 314 0.65 -3.79 15.71
CA PRO A 314 1.97 -4.30 15.35
C PRO A 314 1.88 -5.48 14.37
N ALA A 315 2.83 -5.55 13.43
CA ALA A 315 2.90 -6.63 12.45
C ALA A 315 3.50 -7.91 13.08
N ASN A 316 2.80 -8.52 14.04
CA ASN A 316 3.19 -9.76 14.69
C ASN A 316 1.98 -10.68 14.90
N PHE A 317 2.28 -11.97 15.02
CA PHE A 317 1.28 -13.04 15.13
C PHE A 317 0.24 -12.83 16.25
N VAL A 318 0.68 -12.38 17.44
CA VAL A 318 -0.23 -12.25 18.60
C VAL A 318 -1.24 -11.12 18.39
N ALA A 319 -0.78 -9.97 17.89
CA ALA A 319 -1.67 -8.83 17.63
C ALA A 319 -2.63 -9.14 16.48
N GLU A 320 -2.14 -9.79 15.42
CA GLU A 320 -2.96 -10.16 14.26
C GLU A 320 -4.01 -11.20 14.61
N GLN A 321 -3.66 -12.23 15.41
CA GLN A 321 -4.61 -13.23 15.87
C GLN A 321 -5.71 -12.61 16.75
N HIS A 322 -5.33 -11.69 17.66
CA HIS A 322 -6.32 -10.99 18.48
C HIS A 322 -7.22 -10.06 17.64
N TYR A 323 -6.66 -9.43 16.60
CA TYR A 323 -7.41 -8.55 15.70
C TYR A 323 -8.48 -9.30 14.89
N SER A 324 -8.18 -10.52 14.45
CA SER A 324 -9.06 -11.36 13.63
C SER A 324 -9.88 -12.38 14.43
N ASP A 325 -9.91 -12.28 15.75
CA ASP A 325 -10.62 -13.24 16.61
C ASP A 325 -12.09 -13.40 16.21
N GLY A 326 -12.54 -14.66 16.08
CA GLY A 326 -13.88 -15.03 15.65
C GLY A 326 -14.18 -14.92 14.15
N MET A 327 -13.25 -14.44 13.33
CA MET A 327 -13.45 -14.37 11.87
C MET A 327 -13.42 -15.76 11.21
N ASP A 328 -12.60 -16.67 11.72
CA ASP A 328 -12.46 -18.06 11.27
C ASP A 328 -13.68 -18.94 11.59
N ASP A 329 -14.50 -18.56 12.57
CA ASP A 329 -15.80 -19.18 12.82
C ASP A 329 -16.85 -18.83 11.74
N ILE A 330 -16.60 -17.77 10.96
CA ILE A 330 -17.54 -17.25 9.97
C ILE A 330 -17.07 -17.58 8.54
N TYR A 331 -15.81 -17.32 8.24
CA TYR A 331 -15.24 -17.47 6.90
C TYR A 331 -14.24 -18.62 6.87
N ASP A 332 -14.53 -19.64 6.05
CA ASP A 332 -13.75 -20.89 5.95
C ASP A 332 -12.57 -20.78 4.95
N GLY A 333 -12.43 -19.66 4.22
CA GLY A 333 -11.36 -19.43 3.26
C GLY A 333 -10.05 -18.97 3.92
N GLU A 334 -9.04 -18.71 3.10
CA GLU A 334 -7.75 -18.22 3.59
C GLU A 334 -7.86 -16.78 4.05
N LEU A 335 -7.58 -16.52 5.35
CA LEU A 335 -7.54 -15.19 5.95
C LEU A 335 -6.08 -14.74 6.13
N VAL A 336 -5.73 -13.55 5.63
CA VAL A 336 -4.38 -12.97 5.68
C VAL A 336 -4.46 -11.54 6.21
N MET A 337 -3.55 -11.18 7.13
CA MET A 337 -3.34 -9.81 7.55
C MET A 337 -2.24 -9.19 6.68
N ALA A 338 -2.57 -8.15 5.93
CA ALA A 338 -1.57 -7.47 5.12
C ALA A 338 -0.51 -6.79 5.99
N ARG A 339 0.72 -6.77 5.51
CA ARG A 339 1.86 -6.06 6.11
C ARG A 339 2.57 -5.23 5.05
N ASP A 340 3.14 -4.11 5.46
CA ASP A 340 3.94 -3.29 4.56
C ASP A 340 5.09 -4.12 3.96
N GLY A 341 5.25 -4.04 2.65
CA GLY A 341 6.24 -4.81 1.90
C GLY A 341 5.81 -6.24 1.52
N MET A 342 4.64 -6.71 1.97
CA MET A 342 4.14 -8.03 1.58
C MET A 342 3.83 -8.09 0.09
N ARG A 343 4.15 -9.24 -0.53
CA ARG A 343 3.87 -9.51 -1.94
C ARG A 343 3.05 -10.78 -2.08
N ILE A 344 2.06 -10.75 -2.97
CA ILE A 344 1.24 -11.92 -3.31
C ILE A 344 1.22 -12.06 -4.83
N THR A 345 1.77 -13.17 -5.34
CA THR A 345 1.74 -13.52 -6.76
C THR A 345 0.53 -14.39 -7.05
N LEU A 346 -0.30 -13.98 -8.00
CA LEU A 346 -1.45 -14.75 -8.49
C LEU A 346 -1.10 -15.50 -9.80
N ILE A 347 -0.21 -14.94 -10.61
CA ILE A 347 0.31 -15.52 -11.85
C ILE A 347 1.79 -15.13 -11.96
N GLU A 348 2.66 -16.09 -12.23
CA GLU A 348 4.11 -15.91 -12.41
C GLU A 348 4.48 -15.22 -13.74
#